data_0cd9598725b56388ad5e4da602854787
#
_entry.id   0cd9598725b56388ad5e4da602854787
#
_cell.length_a   1.000
_cell.length_b   1.000
_cell.length_c   1.000
_cell.angle_alpha   90.00
_cell.angle_beta   90.00
_cell.angle_gamma   90.00
#
_symmetry.space_group_name_H-M   'P 1'
#
loop_
_entity.id
_entity.type
_entity.pdbx_description
1 polymer ?
#
loop_
_entity_poly.entity_id
_entity_poly.type
_entity_poly.pdbx_seq_one_letter_code
_entity_poly.pdbx_strand_id
1 'polypeptide(L)'
;ALDASKYVALKKDLPLRLIPTAVSTGAIIHGVFANWKGHSIVAESKFWPYCDFEHVLVDYELILEAPWYLNTAGIGDVLCMYSGISEWRNQADIDDTPSVDLELIEPTLQYYRDLSVDFPKTLDSRGDLTAESVGFIMKSIHERDDRQLTSPYASGAGHSLTQALEEVLQTGLIHGEVAALGGVAVCWAADDYEELVGFLDECKVRYRPSDMGLEKDQLRAVFDYAKDFYPAKGIDTILAREP
;
A
#
# COMPACT_ATOMS: atom_id res chain seq x y z
N ALA A 1 -15.38 -0.17 3.87
CA ALA A 1 -16.44 -1.17 4.09
C ALA A 1 -15.89 -2.42 4.76
N LEU A 2 -14.77 -3.00 4.30
CA LEU A 2 -14.20 -4.24 4.85
C LEU A 2 -13.83 -4.11 6.33
N ASP A 3 -13.14 -3.05 6.72
CA ASP A 3 -12.76 -2.81 8.12
C ASP A 3 -13.99 -2.76 9.04
N ALA A 4 -15.05 -2.08 8.60
CA ALA A 4 -16.30 -2.02 9.37
C ALA A 4 -16.96 -3.40 9.51
N SER A 5 -16.94 -4.22 8.47
CA SER A 5 -17.48 -5.59 8.52
C SER A 5 -16.69 -6.47 9.49
N LYS A 6 -15.37 -6.42 9.43
CA LYS A 6 -14.47 -7.13 10.35
C LYS A 6 -14.66 -6.67 11.79
N TYR A 7 -14.75 -5.36 12.02
CA TYR A 7 -15.00 -4.80 13.33
C TYR A 7 -16.32 -5.30 13.93
N VAL A 8 -17.41 -5.26 13.13
CA VAL A 8 -18.74 -5.74 13.60
C VAL A 8 -18.71 -7.23 13.86
N ALA A 9 -18.12 -8.02 12.96
CA ALA A 9 -18.01 -9.47 13.14
C ALA A 9 -17.24 -9.83 14.42
N LEU A 10 -16.08 -9.20 14.64
CA LEU A 10 -15.28 -9.39 15.85
C LEU A 10 -16.05 -8.99 17.13
N LYS A 11 -16.71 -7.81 17.13
CA LYS A 11 -17.43 -7.31 18.33
C LYS A 11 -18.71 -8.08 18.65
N LYS A 12 -19.28 -8.77 17.67
CA LYS A 12 -20.54 -9.51 17.82
C LYS A 12 -20.39 -11.02 17.74
N ASP A 13 -19.15 -11.50 17.62
CA ASP A 13 -18.84 -12.93 17.46
C ASP A 13 -19.66 -13.57 16.31
N LEU A 14 -19.61 -12.92 15.14
CA LEU A 14 -20.36 -13.36 13.96
C LEU A 14 -19.42 -14.02 12.94
N PRO A 15 -19.89 -15.07 12.25
CA PRO A 15 -19.15 -15.62 11.10
C PRO A 15 -19.05 -14.56 10.01
N LEU A 16 -17.88 -14.45 9.39
CA LEU A 16 -17.60 -13.44 8.37
C LEU A 16 -17.22 -14.11 7.05
N ARG A 17 -17.83 -13.64 5.96
CA ARG A 17 -17.43 -13.93 4.59
C ARG A 17 -17.20 -12.61 3.86
N LEU A 18 -16.13 -12.53 3.11
CA LEU A 18 -15.75 -11.33 2.37
C LEU A 18 -16.11 -11.50 0.90
N ILE A 19 -16.78 -10.49 0.32
CA ILE A 19 -17.09 -10.42 -1.11
C ILE A 19 -16.53 -9.07 -1.58
N PRO A 20 -15.28 -9.03 -2.09
CA PRO A 20 -14.72 -7.79 -2.57
C PRO A 20 -15.41 -7.33 -3.85
N THR A 21 -15.70 -6.04 -3.93
CA THR A 21 -16.22 -5.38 -5.14
C THR A 21 -15.11 -4.66 -5.91
N ALA A 22 -13.90 -4.63 -5.37
CA ALA A 22 -12.67 -4.18 -6.01
C ALA A 22 -11.48 -4.80 -5.26
N VAL A 23 -10.34 -4.92 -5.93
CA VAL A 23 -9.12 -5.54 -5.37
C VAL A 23 -8.06 -4.47 -5.08
N SER A 24 -8.42 -3.45 -4.30
CA SER A 24 -7.65 -2.22 -4.11
C SER A 24 -6.62 -2.25 -2.95
N THR A 25 -6.60 -3.30 -2.13
CA THR A 25 -5.73 -3.39 -0.93
C THR A 25 -5.66 -4.81 -0.39
N GLY A 26 -4.63 -5.13 0.38
CA GLY A 26 -4.48 -6.40 1.09
C GLY A 26 -5.59 -6.73 2.09
N ALA A 27 -6.33 -5.74 2.56
CA ALA A 27 -7.45 -5.95 3.49
C ALA A 27 -8.53 -6.92 2.98
N ILE A 28 -8.54 -7.24 1.69
CA ILE A 28 -9.51 -8.19 1.09
C ILE A 28 -9.20 -9.66 1.38
N ILE A 29 -7.97 -9.99 1.74
CA ILE A 29 -7.51 -11.39 1.88
C ILE A 29 -6.97 -11.74 3.27
N HIS A 30 -6.89 -10.80 4.18
CA HIS A 30 -6.45 -11.09 5.55
C HIS A 30 -7.35 -10.46 6.61
N GLY A 31 -7.29 -10.99 7.83
CA GLY A 31 -8.17 -10.61 8.94
C GLY A 31 -7.81 -9.29 9.63
N VAL A 32 -6.65 -8.73 9.35
CA VAL A 32 -6.24 -7.42 9.91
C VAL A 32 -7.14 -6.31 9.40
N PHE A 33 -7.47 -5.35 10.25
CA PHE A 33 -8.26 -4.18 9.88
C PHE A 33 -7.85 -2.94 10.68
N ALA A 34 -8.11 -1.77 10.12
CA ALA A 34 -7.91 -0.50 10.78
C ALA A 34 -9.14 -0.10 11.61
N ASN A 35 -8.89 0.40 12.83
CA ASN A 35 -9.93 0.98 13.67
C ASN A 35 -9.97 2.49 13.46
N TRP A 36 -10.96 2.95 12.70
CA TRP A 36 -11.11 4.34 12.30
C TRP A 36 -11.95 5.14 13.30
N LYS A 37 -11.51 6.35 13.63
CA LYS A 37 -12.31 7.37 14.28
C LYS A 37 -12.26 8.65 13.45
N GLY A 38 -13.32 8.90 12.68
CA GLY A 38 -13.28 9.92 11.64
C GLY A 38 -12.26 9.54 10.56
N HIS A 39 -11.30 10.40 10.30
CA HIS A 39 -10.21 10.18 9.34
C HIS A 39 -8.87 9.80 9.99
N SER A 40 -8.89 9.45 11.26
CA SER A 40 -7.69 9.02 12.00
C SER A 40 -7.79 7.55 12.39
N ILE A 41 -6.68 6.82 12.32
CA ILE A 41 -6.59 5.45 12.82
C ILE A 41 -6.28 5.49 14.31
N VAL A 42 -7.16 4.88 15.09
CA VAL A 42 -6.98 4.74 16.54
C VAL A 42 -6.24 3.45 16.82
N ALA A 43 -4.95 3.56 17.14
CA ALA A 43 -4.17 2.43 17.65
C ALA A 43 -4.49 2.23 19.14
N GLU A 44 -5.37 1.28 19.46
CA GLU A 44 -5.67 0.90 20.84
C GLU A 44 -4.59 -0.04 21.43
N SER A 45 -3.73 -0.61 20.62
CA SER A 45 -2.65 -1.52 21.03
C SER A 45 -1.48 -1.45 20.02
N LYS A 46 -0.34 -2.08 20.41
CA LYS A 46 0.80 -2.28 19.49
C LYS A 46 0.49 -3.18 18.28
N PHE A 47 -0.62 -3.90 18.31
CA PHE A 47 -1.01 -4.83 17.28
C PHE A 47 -2.32 -4.36 16.66
N TRP A 48 -2.41 -4.47 15.34
CA TRP A 48 -3.63 -4.25 14.60
C TRP A 48 -4.70 -5.27 15.03
N PRO A 49 -5.98 -4.86 15.18
CA PRO A 49 -7.04 -5.81 15.46
C PRO A 49 -7.18 -6.81 14.32
N TYR A 50 -7.55 -8.03 14.67
CA TYR A 50 -7.69 -9.15 13.76
C TYR A 50 -9.05 -9.82 13.92
N CYS A 51 -9.70 -10.12 12.81
CA CYS A 51 -10.95 -10.87 12.76
C CYS A 51 -10.81 -12.02 11.75
N ASP A 52 -11.03 -13.24 12.22
CA ASP A 52 -11.09 -14.40 11.34
C ASP A 52 -12.28 -14.30 10.38
N PHE A 53 -12.13 -14.87 9.20
CA PHE A 53 -13.20 -15.01 8.23
C PHE A 53 -13.17 -16.40 7.59
N GLU A 54 -14.35 -16.89 7.18
CA GLU A 54 -14.47 -18.25 6.64
C GLU A 54 -13.93 -18.33 5.20
N HIS A 55 -14.32 -17.37 4.36
CA HIS A 55 -14.03 -17.38 2.92
C HIS A 55 -13.95 -15.96 2.36
N VAL A 56 -13.16 -15.82 1.29
CA VAL A 56 -13.23 -14.71 0.34
C VAL A 56 -13.89 -15.26 -0.93
N LEU A 57 -15.05 -14.74 -1.27
CA LEU A 57 -15.79 -15.10 -2.49
C LEU A 57 -15.46 -14.08 -3.57
N VAL A 58 -14.82 -14.52 -4.64
CA VAL A 58 -14.38 -13.66 -5.73
C VAL A 58 -15.36 -13.77 -6.90
N ASP A 59 -16.08 -12.69 -7.15
CA ASP A 59 -16.90 -12.53 -8.35
C ASP A 59 -16.15 -11.62 -9.31
N TYR A 60 -15.59 -12.21 -10.36
CA TYR A 60 -14.79 -11.48 -11.35
C TYR A 60 -15.61 -10.47 -12.14
N GLU A 61 -16.86 -10.78 -12.47
CA GLU A 61 -17.72 -9.88 -13.22
C GLU A 61 -18.04 -8.64 -12.39
N LEU A 62 -18.40 -8.83 -11.12
CA LEU A 62 -18.64 -7.73 -10.18
C LEU A 62 -17.41 -6.83 -10.00
N ILE A 63 -16.22 -7.42 -9.86
CA ILE A 63 -14.98 -6.67 -9.69
C ILE A 63 -14.63 -5.87 -10.95
N LEU A 64 -14.88 -6.43 -12.14
CA LEU A 64 -14.62 -5.77 -13.42
C LEU A 64 -15.61 -4.63 -13.73
N GLU A 65 -16.78 -4.57 -13.08
CA GLU A 65 -17.69 -3.43 -13.15
C GLU A 65 -17.15 -2.19 -12.42
N ALA A 66 -16.23 -2.38 -11.47
CA ALA A 66 -15.60 -1.26 -10.77
C ALA A 66 -14.68 -0.47 -11.72
N PRO A 67 -14.52 0.84 -11.51
CA PRO A 67 -13.49 1.62 -12.21
C PRO A 67 -12.12 0.94 -12.14
N TRP A 68 -11.48 0.79 -13.29
CA TRP A 68 -10.21 0.03 -13.43
C TRP A 68 -9.14 0.41 -12.40
N TYR A 69 -9.03 1.70 -12.09
CA TYR A 69 -8.03 2.23 -11.15
C TYR A 69 -8.24 1.76 -9.70
N LEU A 70 -9.47 1.40 -9.32
CA LEU A 70 -9.71 0.79 -8.00
C LEU A 70 -9.07 -0.59 -7.89
N ASN A 71 -8.99 -1.32 -9.00
CA ASN A 71 -8.39 -2.65 -9.02
C ASN A 71 -6.87 -2.56 -9.13
N THR A 72 -6.32 -1.73 -10.02
CA THR A 72 -4.85 -1.57 -10.11
C THR A 72 -4.23 -0.92 -8.87
N ALA A 73 -5.01 -0.21 -8.05
CA ALA A 73 -4.58 0.27 -6.75
C ALA A 73 -4.06 -0.86 -5.83
N GLY A 74 -4.58 -2.09 -5.98
CA GLY A 74 -4.05 -3.25 -5.24
C GLY A 74 -2.59 -3.56 -5.58
N ILE A 75 -2.17 -3.34 -6.83
CA ILE A 75 -0.75 -3.43 -7.21
C ILE A 75 0.04 -2.28 -6.58
N GLY A 76 -0.56 -1.08 -6.51
CA GLY A 76 0.05 0.06 -5.82
C GLY A 76 0.32 -0.23 -4.33
N ASP A 77 -0.60 -0.92 -3.66
CA ASP A 77 -0.43 -1.39 -2.28
C ASP A 77 0.69 -2.45 -2.16
N VAL A 78 0.95 -3.25 -3.19
CA VAL A 78 2.08 -4.19 -3.25
C VAL A 78 3.39 -3.46 -3.51
N LEU A 79 3.45 -2.62 -4.53
CA LEU A 79 4.67 -1.95 -4.99
C LEU A 79 5.18 -0.88 -4.02
N CYS A 80 4.30 -0.28 -3.18
CA CYS A 80 4.73 0.71 -2.20
C CYS A 80 5.77 0.18 -1.21
N MET A 81 5.83 -1.14 -1.00
CA MET A 81 6.84 -1.80 -0.16
C MET A 81 8.27 -1.65 -0.72
N TYR A 82 8.44 -1.32 -2.00
CA TYR A 82 9.74 -0.96 -2.57
C TYR A 82 10.38 0.20 -1.79
N SER A 83 9.57 1.15 -1.33
CA SER A 83 10.05 2.28 -0.54
C SER A 83 10.70 1.85 0.79
N GLY A 84 10.26 0.76 1.38
CA GLY A 84 10.89 0.20 2.58
C GLY A 84 12.32 -0.29 2.31
N ILE A 85 12.55 -0.87 1.13
CA ILE A 85 13.90 -1.28 0.69
C ILE A 85 14.77 -0.04 0.44
N SER A 86 14.22 0.97 -0.23
CA SER A 86 14.91 2.22 -0.51
C SER A 86 15.29 2.94 0.79
N GLU A 87 14.39 3.03 1.76
CA GLU A 87 14.69 3.58 3.09
C GLU A 87 15.79 2.78 3.80
N TRP A 88 15.72 1.45 3.79
CA TRP A 88 16.72 0.61 4.43
C TRP A 88 18.11 0.83 3.82
N ARG A 89 18.21 0.88 2.49
CA ARG A 89 19.47 1.19 1.81
C ARG A 89 20.02 2.56 2.20
N ASN A 90 19.15 3.56 2.25
CA ASN A 90 19.53 4.93 2.57
C ASN A 90 19.95 5.09 4.04
N GLN A 91 19.47 4.24 4.94
CA GLN A 91 19.72 4.32 6.37
C GLN A 91 20.76 3.31 6.89
N ALA A 92 21.27 2.41 6.04
CA ALA A 92 22.17 1.34 6.44
C ALA A 92 23.48 1.83 7.09
N ASP A 93 23.87 3.08 6.82
CA ASP A 93 25.06 3.71 7.38
C ASP A 93 24.78 4.60 8.61
N ILE A 94 23.53 4.63 9.07
CA ILE A 94 23.12 5.41 10.24
C ILE A 94 23.17 4.50 11.47
N ASP A 95 23.60 5.05 12.60
CA ASP A 95 23.77 4.33 13.87
C ASP A 95 22.57 3.42 14.20
N ASP A 96 22.86 2.19 14.62
CA ASP A 96 21.92 1.15 15.02
C ASP A 96 21.00 0.57 13.90
N THR A 97 21.12 1.01 12.65
CA THR A 97 20.38 0.38 11.55
C THR A 97 21.12 -0.88 11.06
N PRO A 98 20.43 -2.04 10.98
CA PRO A 98 21.04 -3.24 10.42
C PRO A 98 21.54 -3.01 8.99
N SER A 99 22.70 -3.58 8.68
CA SER A 99 23.22 -3.55 7.31
C SER A 99 22.24 -4.19 6.33
N VAL A 100 22.22 -3.68 5.09
CA VAL A 100 21.34 -4.20 4.05
C VAL A 100 21.69 -5.65 3.73
N ASP A 101 20.70 -6.53 3.81
CA ASP A 101 20.82 -7.93 3.43
C ASP A 101 20.36 -8.11 1.98
N LEU A 102 21.31 -8.21 1.06
CA LEU A 102 21.03 -8.38 -0.38
C LEU A 102 20.39 -9.72 -0.70
N GLU A 103 20.69 -10.78 0.06
CA GLU A 103 20.06 -12.10 -0.15
C GLU A 103 18.57 -12.06 0.20
N LEU A 104 18.20 -11.20 1.14
CA LEU A 104 16.81 -10.99 1.53
C LEU A 104 16.04 -10.11 0.53
N ILE A 105 16.64 -9.01 0.08
CA ILE A 105 15.92 -8.03 -0.74
C ILE A 105 15.90 -8.37 -2.24
N GLU A 106 16.94 -9.01 -2.79
CA GLU A 106 17.02 -9.27 -4.23
C GLU A 106 15.86 -10.14 -4.77
N PRO A 107 15.43 -11.22 -4.11
CA PRO A 107 14.25 -11.97 -4.55
C PRO A 107 12.96 -11.11 -4.58
N THR A 108 12.84 -10.12 -3.69
CA THR A 108 11.70 -9.21 -3.65
C THR A 108 11.76 -8.19 -4.78
N LEU A 109 12.94 -7.62 -5.05
CA LEU A 109 13.13 -6.73 -6.20
C LEU A 109 12.88 -7.46 -7.52
N GLN A 110 13.36 -8.70 -7.65
CA GLN A 110 13.09 -9.52 -8.83
C GLN A 110 11.59 -9.78 -8.99
N TYR A 111 10.88 -10.05 -7.90
CA TYR A 111 9.44 -10.21 -7.91
C TYR A 111 8.72 -8.95 -8.45
N TYR A 112 9.13 -7.75 -8.06
CA TYR A 112 8.53 -6.52 -8.57
C TYR A 112 8.82 -6.30 -10.06
N ARG A 113 10.04 -6.63 -10.51
CA ARG A 113 10.39 -6.63 -11.95
C ARG A 113 9.51 -7.60 -12.74
N ASP A 114 9.38 -8.83 -12.25
CA ASP A 114 8.53 -9.84 -12.89
C ASP A 114 7.06 -9.42 -12.91
N LEU A 115 6.55 -8.84 -11.81
CA LEU A 115 5.20 -8.33 -11.71
C LEU A 115 4.91 -7.25 -12.77
N SER A 116 5.82 -6.30 -12.93
CA SER A 116 5.68 -5.21 -13.91
C SER A 116 5.73 -5.70 -15.37
N VAL A 117 6.45 -6.79 -15.63
CA VAL A 117 6.54 -7.43 -16.97
C VAL A 117 5.34 -8.33 -17.24
N ASP A 118 4.81 -9.01 -16.24
CA ASP A 118 3.76 -10.02 -16.41
C ASP A 118 2.35 -9.45 -16.32
N PHE A 119 2.12 -8.44 -15.49
CA PHE A 119 0.78 -7.84 -15.39
C PHE A 119 0.23 -7.31 -16.74
N PRO A 120 0.98 -6.58 -17.57
CA PRO A 120 0.50 -6.12 -18.87
C PRO A 120 0.03 -7.24 -19.80
N LYS A 121 0.56 -8.46 -19.65
CA LYS A 121 0.19 -9.63 -20.47
C LYS A 121 -1.21 -10.17 -20.12
N THR A 122 -1.75 -9.81 -18.96
CA THR A 122 -3.09 -10.20 -18.50
C THR A 122 -4.19 -9.28 -19.00
N LEU A 123 -3.84 -8.15 -19.61
CA LEU A 123 -4.78 -7.18 -20.17
C LEU A 123 -5.31 -7.65 -21.53
N ASP A 124 -6.49 -7.17 -21.92
CA ASP A 124 -7.01 -7.43 -23.26
C ASP A 124 -6.26 -6.61 -24.32
N SER A 125 -6.63 -6.80 -25.60
CA SER A 125 -5.98 -6.12 -26.72
C SER A 125 -6.17 -4.58 -26.74
N ARG A 126 -7.08 -4.05 -25.95
CA ARG A 126 -7.30 -2.61 -25.75
C ARG A 126 -6.58 -2.08 -24.51
N GLY A 127 -6.01 -2.98 -23.73
CA GLY A 127 -5.38 -2.70 -22.45
C GLY A 127 -6.38 -2.60 -21.30
N ASP A 128 -7.57 -3.14 -21.43
CA ASP A 128 -8.57 -3.19 -20.36
C ASP A 128 -8.31 -4.41 -19.46
N LEU A 129 -8.76 -4.32 -18.20
CA LEU A 129 -8.66 -5.42 -17.23
C LEU A 129 -9.54 -6.60 -17.64
N THR A 130 -9.05 -7.80 -17.35
CA THR A 130 -9.74 -9.08 -17.57
C THR A 130 -9.90 -9.83 -16.25
N ALA A 131 -10.60 -10.96 -16.25
CA ALA A 131 -10.64 -11.85 -15.10
C ALA A 131 -9.23 -12.36 -14.72
N GLU A 132 -8.36 -12.55 -15.72
CA GLU A 132 -6.96 -12.92 -15.49
C GLU A 132 -6.20 -11.81 -14.77
N SER A 133 -6.40 -10.54 -15.15
CA SER A 133 -5.81 -9.39 -14.48
C SER A 133 -6.24 -9.30 -13.01
N VAL A 134 -7.53 -9.50 -12.72
CA VAL A 134 -8.06 -9.52 -11.35
C VAL A 134 -7.42 -10.65 -10.54
N GLY A 135 -7.36 -11.85 -11.11
CA GLY A 135 -6.69 -13.00 -10.48
C GLY A 135 -5.21 -12.74 -10.21
N PHE A 136 -4.52 -12.09 -11.15
CA PHE A 136 -3.11 -11.69 -11.00
C PHE A 136 -2.93 -10.70 -9.85
N ILE A 137 -3.76 -9.66 -9.78
CA ILE A 137 -3.71 -8.66 -8.70
C ILE A 137 -3.92 -9.34 -7.34
N MET A 138 -4.94 -10.19 -7.21
CA MET A 138 -5.21 -10.90 -5.97
C MET A 138 -4.04 -11.79 -5.53
N LYS A 139 -3.44 -12.51 -6.49
CA LYS A 139 -2.26 -13.33 -6.25
C LYS A 139 -1.09 -12.46 -5.77
N SER A 140 -0.85 -11.31 -6.41
CA SER A 140 0.23 -10.40 -6.05
C SER A 140 0.06 -9.83 -4.63
N ILE A 141 -1.16 -9.49 -4.24
CA ILE A 141 -1.48 -9.06 -2.88
C ILE A 141 -1.18 -10.19 -1.86
N HIS A 142 -1.56 -11.42 -2.17
CA HIS A 142 -1.31 -12.57 -1.30
C HIS A 142 0.20 -12.87 -1.17
N GLU A 143 0.91 -12.90 -2.29
CA GLU A 143 2.36 -13.16 -2.32
C GLU A 143 3.17 -12.07 -1.61
N ARG A 144 2.70 -10.81 -1.60
CA ARG A 144 3.33 -9.75 -0.82
C ARG A 144 3.44 -10.14 0.66
N ASP A 145 2.35 -10.65 1.24
CA ASP A 145 2.31 -11.00 2.65
C ASP A 145 3.21 -12.20 2.96
N ASP A 146 3.30 -13.16 2.04
CA ASP A 146 4.20 -14.32 2.16
C ASP A 146 5.68 -13.93 2.00
N ARG A 147 5.96 -12.86 1.25
CA ARG A 147 7.31 -12.35 0.99
C ARG A 147 7.71 -11.21 1.92
N GLN A 148 7.07 -11.08 3.09
CA GLN A 148 7.36 -10.02 4.03
C GLN A 148 8.87 -9.83 4.21
N LEU A 149 9.34 -8.65 3.82
CA LEU A 149 10.69 -8.23 4.13
C LEU A 149 10.82 -8.16 5.64
N THR A 150 11.75 -8.89 6.21
CA THR A 150 12.12 -8.76 7.62
C THR A 150 12.94 -7.50 7.87
N SER A 151 12.84 -6.53 6.99
CA SER A 151 13.43 -5.21 7.10
C SER A 151 12.77 -4.44 8.24
N PRO A 152 13.53 -3.62 9.00
CA PRO A 152 12.96 -2.68 9.97
C PRO A 152 11.95 -1.72 9.34
N TYR A 153 12.01 -1.53 8.05
CA TYR A 153 11.19 -0.60 7.26
C TYR A 153 10.17 -1.30 6.35
N ALA A 154 9.83 -2.57 6.61
CA ALA A 154 9.02 -3.40 5.72
C ALA A 154 7.70 -2.76 5.26
N SER A 155 7.05 -1.96 6.11
CA SER A 155 5.87 -1.19 5.72
C SER A 155 6.19 0.21 5.22
N GLY A 156 7.41 0.70 5.49
CA GLY A 156 7.93 2.00 5.08
C GLY A 156 7.08 3.21 5.48
N ALA A 157 7.69 4.39 5.46
CA ALA A 157 6.95 5.64 5.65
C ALA A 157 6.01 5.95 4.49
N GLY A 158 6.36 5.47 3.28
CA GLY A 158 5.50 5.61 2.11
C GLY A 158 4.09 5.08 2.35
N HIS A 159 3.98 3.87 2.90
CA HIS A 159 2.69 3.28 3.26
C HIS A 159 1.98 4.10 4.36
N SER A 160 2.72 4.56 5.36
CA SER A 160 2.15 5.31 6.49
C SER A 160 1.70 6.73 6.10
N LEU A 161 2.15 7.26 4.96
CA LEU A 161 1.70 8.56 4.44
C LEU A 161 0.18 8.59 4.18
N THR A 162 -0.43 7.42 3.92
CA THR A 162 -1.89 7.28 3.78
C THR A 162 -2.62 7.87 4.99
N GLN A 163 -2.13 7.60 6.19
CA GLN A 163 -2.74 8.11 7.43
C GLN A 163 -2.58 9.62 7.56
N ALA A 164 -1.39 10.14 7.29
CA ALA A 164 -1.12 11.58 7.36
C ALA A 164 -1.98 12.36 6.35
N LEU A 165 -2.12 11.84 5.12
CA LEU A 165 -2.98 12.42 4.09
C LEU A 165 -4.45 12.49 4.54
N GLU A 166 -5.01 11.41 5.04
CA GLU A 166 -6.40 11.37 5.47
C GLU A 166 -6.64 12.25 6.70
N GLU A 167 -5.70 12.30 7.66
CA GLU A 167 -5.80 13.18 8.82
C GLU A 167 -5.76 14.66 8.46
N VAL A 168 -4.90 15.08 7.54
CA VAL A 168 -4.77 16.46 7.11
C VAL A 168 -5.94 16.88 6.21
N LEU A 169 -6.28 16.06 5.23
CA LEU A 169 -7.28 16.41 4.22
C LEU A 169 -8.72 16.13 4.67
N GLN A 170 -8.91 15.38 5.75
CA GLN A 170 -10.22 14.99 6.29
C GLN A 170 -11.11 14.34 5.22
N THR A 171 -10.51 13.52 4.37
CA THR A 171 -11.19 12.80 3.28
C THR A 171 -10.64 11.39 3.15
N GLY A 172 -11.49 10.45 2.72
CA GLY A 172 -11.05 9.10 2.38
C GLY A 172 -10.45 9.08 0.98
N LEU A 173 -9.31 8.42 0.85
CA LEU A 173 -8.59 8.23 -0.39
C LEU A 173 -8.49 6.74 -0.74
N ILE A 174 -8.15 6.43 -1.99
CA ILE A 174 -7.92 5.05 -2.41
C ILE A 174 -6.57 4.60 -1.87
N HIS A 175 -6.59 3.65 -0.92
CA HIS A 175 -5.42 3.26 -0.13
C HIS A 175 -4.20 2.93 -1.00
N GLY A 176 -4.34 2.07 -2.00
CA GLY A 176 -3.21 1.67 -2.84
C GLY A 176 -2.65 2.78 -3.73
N GLU A 177 -3.48 3.74 -4.16
CA GLU A 177 -2.99 4.93 -4.89
C GLU A 177 -2.16 5.84 -3.98
N VAL A 178 -2.64 6.06 -2.76
CA VAL A 178 -1.93 6.89 -1.78
C VAL A 178 -0.67 6.22 -1.27
N ALA A 179 -0.71 4.90 -1.06
CA ALA A 179 0.47 4.12 -0.71
C ALA A 179 1.55 4.20 -1.81
N ALA A 180 1.14 4.11 -3.08
CA ALA A 180 2.04 4.29 -4.21
C ALA A 180 2.63 5.70 -4.27
N LEU A 181 1.82 6.75 -4.08
CA LEU A 181 2.29 8.14 -3.98
C LEU A 181 3.32 8.29 -2.86
N GLY A 182 3.02 7.74 -1.68
CA GLY A 182 3.94 7.77 -0.54
C GLY A 182 5.24 7.02 -0.81
N GLY A 183 5.15 5.87 -1.47
CA GLY A 183 6.32 5.12 -1.92
C GLY A 183 7.21 5.93 -2.86
N VAL A 184 6.61 6.58 -3.86
CA VAL A 184 7.35 7.48 -4.77
C VAL A 184 7.98 8.65 -4.02
N ALA A 185 7.29 9.24 -3.03
CA ALA A 185 7.84 10.35 -2.26
C ALA A 185 9.08 9.94 -1.45
N VAL A 186 9.05 8.77 -0.81
CA VAL A 186 10.20 8.20 -0.08
C VAL A 186 11.36 7.93 -1.02
N CYS A 187 11.09 7.21 -2.12
CA CYS A 187 12.13 6.88 -3.09
C CYS A 187 12.71 8.12 -3.77
N TRP A 188 11.89 9.14 -4.01
CA TRP A 188 12.38 10.42 -4.52
C TRP A 188 13.31 11.14 -3.53
N ALA A 189 12.96 11.13 -2.24
CA ALA A 189 13.82 11.70 -1.21
C ALA A 189 15.13 10.92 -1.03
N ALA A 190 15.13 9.61 -1.35
CA ALA A 190 16.31 8.74 -1.35
C ALA A 190 17.10 8.72 -2.68
N ASP A 191 16.65 9.48 -3.70
CA ASP A 191 17.20 9.47 -5.08
C ASP A 191 17.18 8.07 -5.74
N ASP A 192 16.12 7.29 -5.48
CA ASP A 192 15.93 5.89 -5.90
C ASP A 192 14.49 5.62 -6.42
N TYR A 193 13.89 6.55 -7.18
CA TYR A 193 12.47 6.48 -7.53
C TYR A 193 12.18 5.97 -8.94
N GLU A 194 13.15 5.98 -9.84
CA GLU A 194 12.92 5.73 -11.28
C GLU A 194 12.41 4.31 -11.53
N GLU A 195 12.97 3.31 -10.85
CA GLU A 195 12.54 1.91 -11.01
C GLU A 195 11.11 1.72 -10.50
N LEU A 196 10.77 2.28 -9.32
CA LEU A 196 9.39 2.21 -8.78
C LEU A 196 8.37 2.88 -9.70
N VAL A 197 8.70 4.07 -10.21
CA VAL A 197 7.83 4.80 -11.17
C VAL A 197 7.60 3.99 -12.43
N GLY A 198 8.66 3.34 -12.96
CA GLY A 198 8.53 2.42 -14.09
C GLY A 198 7.56 1.29 -13.83
N PHE A 199 7.65 0.63 -12.66
CA PHE A 199 6.73 -0.45 -12.28
C PHE A 199 5.29 0.03 -12.15
N LEU A 200 5.07 1.19 -11.54
CA LEU A 200 3.73 1.76 -11.37
C LEU A 200 3.10 2.12 -12.72
N ASP A 201 3.85 2.71 -13.62
CA ASP A 201 3.37 3.07 -14.96
C ASP A 201 3.03 1.82 -15.80
N GLU A 202 3.89 0.79 -15.82
CA GLU A 202 3.63 -0.48 -16.51
C GLU A 202 2.39 -1.21 -15.96
N CYS A 203 2.18 -1.12 -14.64
CA CYS A 203 1.03 -1.73 -13.98
C CYS A 203 -0.22 -0.84 -13.98
N LYS A 204 -0.22 0.30 -14.67
CA LYS A 204 -1.33 1.26 -14.72
C LYS A 204 -1.81 1.73 -13.35
N VAL A 205 -0.92 1.80 -12.38
CA VAL A 205 -1.25 2.31 -11.05
C VAL A 205 -1.29 3.83 -11.09
N ARG A 206 -2.36 4.41 -10.57
CA ARG A 206 -2.44 5.85 -10.34
C ARG A 206 -1.65 6.19 -9.08
N TYR A 207 -0.69 7.09 -9.17
CA TYR A 207 0.15 7.51 -8.04
C TYR A 207 0.46 9.01 -8.07
N ARG A 208 0.10 9.70 -9.16
CA ARG A 208 0.35 11.13 -9.26
C ARG A 208 -0.70 11.89 -8.44
N PRO A 209 -0.32 12.97 -7.76
CA PRO A 209 -1.28 13.79 -7.01
C PRO A 209 -2.49 14.23 -7.83
N SER A 210 -2.26 14.58 -9.10
CA SER A 210 -3.33 14.95 -10.04
C SER A 210 -4.37 13.85 -10.28
N ASP A 211 -3.96 12.58 -10.22
CA ASP A 211 -4.86 11.43 -10.40
C ASP A 211 -5.88 11.34 -9.27
N MET A 212 -5.48 11.81 -8.09
CA MET A 212 -6.29 11.82 -6.86
C MET A 212 -6.96 13.17 -6.60
N GLY A 213 -6.77 14.15 -7.50
CA GLY A 213 -7.30 15.51 -7.35
C GLY A 213 -6.62 16.30 -6.22
N LEU A 214 -5.37 15.95 -5.88
CA LEU A 214 -4.60 16.61 -4.84
C LEU A 214 -3.86 17.83 -5.40
N GLU A 215 -4.04 18.96 -4.73
CA GLU A 215 -3.40 20.21 -5.06
C GLU A 215 -2.03 20.35 -4.37
N LYS A 216 -1.14 21.15 -4.94
CA LYS A 216 0.22 21.36 -4.42
C LYS A 216 0.25 21.84 -2.97
N ASP A 217 -0.65 22.75 -2.60
CA ASP A 217 -0.67 23.30 -1.25
C ASP A 217 -1.20 22.29 -0.23
N GLN A 218 -2.11 21.38 -0.65
CA GLN A 218 -2.56 20.26 0.17
C GLN A 218 -1.40 19.30 0.46
N LEU A 219 -0.63 18.94 -0.57
CA LEU A 219 0.55 18.09 -0.39
C LEU A 219 1.60 18.74 0.51
N ARG A 220 1.85 20.04 0.34
CA ARG A 220 2.76 20.77 1.23
C ARG A 220 2.31 20.68 2.68
N ALA A 221 1.03 20.90 2.96
CA ALA A 221 0.47 20.78 4.31
C ALA A 221 0.64 19.36 4.88
N VAL A 222 0.47 18.32 4.05
CA VAL A 222 0.66 16.92 4.45
C VAL A 222 2.13 16.64 4.79
N PHE A 223 3.08 17.06 3.95
CA PHE A 223 4.51 16.84 4.23
C PHE A 223 5.00 17.67 5.43
N ASP A 224 4.47 18.88 5.63
CA ASP A 224 4.78 19.66 6.83
C ASP A 224 4.24 18.96 8.10
N TYR A 225 3.03 18.39 8.03
CA TYR A 225 2.46 17.60 9.12
C TYR A 225 3.24 16.29 9.36
N ALA A 226 3.72 15.64 8.31
CA ALA A 226 4.43 14.37 8.37
C ALA A 226 5.71 14.45 9.22
N LYS A 227 6.37 15.59 9.27
CA LYS A 227 7.58 15.82 10.10
C LYS A 227 7.35 15.56 11.58
N ASP A 228 6.18 15.90 12.10
CA ASP A 228 5.79 15.64 13.48
C ASP A 228 5.05 14.31 13.64
N PHE A 229 4.29 13.92 12.63
CA PHE A 229 3.47 12.71 12.63
C PHE A 229 4.31 11.43 12.73
N TYR A 230 5.37 11.30 11.92
CA TYR A 230 6.19 10.09 11.92
C TYR A 230 6.92 9.89 13.25
N PRO A 231 7.64 10.88 13.80
CA PRO A 231 8.27 10.72 15.11
C PRO A 231 7.27 10.40 16.23
N ALA A 232 6.08 11.02 16.20
CA ALA A 232 5.02 10.75 17.18
C ALA A 232 4.50 9.31 17.10
N LYS A 233 4.59 8.65 15.94
CA LYS A 233 4.26 7.23 15.74
C LYS A 233 5.44 6.29 15.97
N GLY A 234 6.63 6.83 16.26
CA GLY A 234 7.86 6.06 16.40
C GLY A 234 8.39 5.51 15.06
N ILE A 235 8.03 6.17 13.96
CA ILE A 235 8.49 5.84 12.61
C ILE A 235 9.68 6.74 12.28
N ASP A 236 10.85 6.14 12.12
CA ASP A 236 12.02 6.83 11.59
C ASP A 236 12.00 6.76 10.06
N THR A 237 12.12 7.89 9.39
CA THR A 237 11.98 8.00 7.95
C THR A 237 12.70 9.22 7.38
N ILE A 238 13.18 9.07 6.14
CA ILE A 238 13.75 10.17 5.37
C ILE A 238 12.77 11.35 5.19
N LEU A 239 11.46 11.09 5.17
CA LEU A 239 10.43 12.14 5.04
C LEU A 239 10.27 13.03 6.28
N ALA A 240 10.76 12.59 7.44
CA ALA A 240 10.71 13.36 8.68
C ALA A 240 12.03 14.10 8.98
N ARG A 241 13.08 13.85 8.20
CA ARG A 241 14.38 14.48 8.41
C ARG A 241 14.41 15.85 7.76
N GLU A 242 15.14 16.77 8.39
CA GLU A 242 15.47 18.04 7.73
C GLU A 242 16.43 17.78 6.56
N PRO A 243 16.25 18.46 5.42
CA PRO A 243 17.13 18.33 4.26
C PRO A 243 18.55 18.81 4.53
#